data_6b43e3ddae4a6dcb769d90385eb5500d
#
_entry.id   6b43e3ddae4a6dcb769d90385eb5500d
#
_cell.length_a   1.000
_cell.length_b   1.000
_cell.length_c   1.000
_cell.angle_alpha   90.00
_cell.angle_beta   90.00
_cell.angle_gamma   90.00
#
_symmetry.space_group_name_H-M   'P 1'
#
loop_
_entity.id
_entity.type
_entity.pdbx_description
1 polymer ?
#
loop_
_entity_poly.entity_id
_entity_poly.type
_entity_poly.pdbx_seq_one_letter_code
_entity_poly.pdbx_strand_id
1 'polypeptide(L)'
;DNDGLIIKGDPIIPNGDNLLNTLNLTDLEILSNKHVSSAISDNAGKFMCNANFYWNQHKINNENLNTKYLFIHIPFTDEYIGKEPILANEDLPILSEKGIVNAIVNILEELSTKINDSRISEVKI
;
A
#
# COMPACT_ATOMS: atom_id res chain seq x y z
N ASP A 1 -7.14 1.85 -9.66
CA ASP A 1 -7.56 2.14 -11.03
C ASP A 1 -8.56 3.30 -11.07
N ASN A 2 -8.80 3.88 -12.22
CA ASN A 2 -9.68 5.02 -12.37
C ASN A 2 -11.17 4.63 -12.37
N ASP A 3 -11.49 3.38 -12.64
CA ASP A 3 -12.88 2.87 -12.72
C ASP A 3 -13.46 2.43 -11.37
N GLY A 4 -12.79 2.76 -10.29
CA GLY A 4 -12.93 2.11 -8.99
C GLY A 4 -14.02 2.58 -8.05
N LEU A 5 -15.01 3.38 -8.44
CA LEU A 5 -16.11 3.72 -7.54
C LEU A 5 -17.32 2.80 -7.79
N ILE A 6 -17.57 1.89 -6.87
CA ILE A 6 -18.62 0.86 -6.98
C ILE A 6 -20.04 1.43 -7.04
N ILE A 7 -20.31 2.55 -6.40
CA ILE A 7 -21.70 3.02 -6.23
C ILE A 7 -22.38 3.29 -7.58
N LYS A 8 -21.61 3.58 -8.64
CA LYS A 8 -22.14 3.76 -9.99
C LYS A 8 -21.23 3.27 -11.11
N GLY A 9 -20.03 2.73 -10.81
CA GLY A 9 -19.04 2.41 -11.84
C GLY A 9 -18.46 3.64 -12.56
N ASP A 10 -18.65 4.82 -12.00
CA ASP A 10 -18.12 6.04 -12.57
C ASP A 10 -16.60 6.14 -12.34
N PRO A 11 -15.83 6.61 -13.31
CA PRO A 11 -14.41 6.83 -13.13
C PRO A 11 -14.16 7.90 -12.08
N ILE A 12 -13.05 7.77 -11.33
CA ILE A 12 -12.62 8.75 -10.32
C ILE A 12 -12.34 10.09 -10.99
N ILE A 13 -11.67 10.06 -12.15
CA ILE A 13 -11.47 11.21 -13.03
C ILE A 13 -11.96 10.84 -14.43
N PRO A 14 -12.90 11.58 -15.02
CA PRO A 14 -13.34 11.31 -16.38
C PRO A 14 -12.18 11.31 -17.39
N ASN A 15 -12.05 10.25 -18.17
CA ASN A 15 -10.97 10.02 -19.13
C ASN A 15 -9.56 10.00 -18.50
N GLY A 16 -9.43 9.81 -17.20
CA GLY A 16 -8.14 9.64 -16.53
C GLY A 16 -7.55 8.26 -16.75
N ASP A 17 -6.23 8.17 -16.77
CA ASP A 17 -5.51 6.91 -16.86
C ASP A 17 -5.51 6.15 -15.52
N ASN A 18 -5.31 4.83 -15.59
CA ASN A 18 -4.98 4.04 -14.42
C ASN A 18 -3.58 4.40 -13.92
N LEU A 19 -3.42 4.51 -12.60
CA LEU A 19 -2.17 4.87 -11.97
C LEU A 19 -1.52 3.66 -11.30
N LEU A 20 -0.20 3.57 -11.41
CA LEU A 20 0.61 2.52 -10.82
C LEU A 20 1.53 3.07 -9.74
N ASN A 21 1.90 2.21 -8.80
CA ASN A 21 2.92 2.52 -7.81
C ASN A 21 4.29 2.68 -8.48
N THR A 22 5.07 3.64 -8.03
CA THR A 22 6.41 3.96 -8.58
C THR A 22 7.54 3.36 -7.75
N LEU A 23 7.24 2.63 -6.67
CA LEU A 23 8.23 1.94 -5.84
C LEU A 23 8.57 0.55 -6.42
N ASN A 24 9.75 0.06 -6.11
CA ASN A 24 10.08 -1.35 -6.33
C ASN A 24 9.41 -2.22 -5.27
N LEU A 25 8.23 -2.72 -5.59
CA LEU A 25 7.42 -3.51 -4.67
C LEU A 25 8.01 -4.89 -4.37
N THR A 26 8.84 -5.44 -5.27
CA THR A 26 9.45 -6.77 -5.08
C THR A 26 10.35 -6.80 -3.85
N ASP A 27 11.20 -5.78 -3.68
CA ASP A 27 12.06 -5.70 -2.49
C ASP A 27 11.24 -5.57 -1.21
N LEU A 28 10.15 -4.80 -1.25
CA LEU A 28 9.27 -4.60 -0.10
C LEU A 28 8.48 -5.87 0.26
N GLU A 29 8.07 -6.65 -0.74
CA GLU A 29 7.44 -7.95 -0.53
C GLU A 29 8.39 -8.94 0.15
N ILE A 30 9.66 -9.00 -0.29
CA ILE A 30 10.68 -9.86 0.32
C ILE A 30 10.88 -9.48 1.79
N LEU A 31 10.94 -8.19 2.10
CA LEU A 31 11.09 -7.71 3.49
C LEU A 31 9.88 -8.06 4.35
N SER A 32 8.68 -7.81 3.85
CA SER A 32 7.43 -8.09 4.56
C SER A 32 7.27 -9.59 4.84
N ASN A 33 7.61 -10.44 3.88
CA ASN A 33 7.51 -11.90 4.02
C ASN A 33 8.44 -12.51 5.09
N LYS A 34 9.38 -11.75 5.63
CA LYS A 34 10.16 -12.15 6.81
C LYS A 34 9.34 -12.14 8.10
N HIS A 35 8.21 -11.45 8.12
CA HIS A 35 7.38 -11.24 9.30
C HIS A 35 5.95 -11.76 9.14
N VAL A 36 5.35 -11.51 7.98
CA VAL A 36 3.98 -11.94 7.66
C VAL A 36 3.88 -12.33 6.19
N SER A 37 2.98 -13.25 5.87
CA SER A 37 2.70 -13.60 4.48
C SER A 37 2.19 -12.36 3.73
N SER A 38 2.88 -11.99 2.67
CA SER A 38 2.62 -10.78 1.90
C SER A 38 2.72 -11.05 0.42
N ALA A 39 1.98 -10.32 -0.38
CA ALA A 39 2.03 -10.38 -1.83
C ALA A 39 1.86 -9.00 -2.45
N ILE A 40 2.49 -8.78 -3.59
CA ILE A 40 2.22 -7.62 -4.42
C ILE A 40 0.82 -7.78 -5.02
N SER A 41 0.06 -6.70 -4.99
CA SER A 41 -1.25 -6.62 -5.61
C SER A 41 -1.30 -5.46 -6.61
N ASP A 42 -1.89 -5.69 -7.75
CA ASP A 42 -2.24 -4.67 -8.75
C ASP A 42 -3.68 -4.16 -8.60
N ASN A 43 -4.39 -4.62 -7.55
CA ASN A 43 -5.80 -4.35 -7.34
C ASN A 43 -6.07 -3.87 -5.91
N ALA A 44 -6.34 -2.58 -5.76
CA ALA A 44 -6.75 -1.97 -4.49
C ALA A 44 -8.27 -2.05 -4.23
N GLY A 45 -8.99 -2.86 -5.02
CA GLY A 45 -10.44 -2.97 -4.97
C GLY A 45 -11.15 -1.85 -5.73
N LYS A 46 -12.43 -1.64 -5.41
CA LYS A 46 -13.27 -0.64 -6.07
C LYS A 46 -13.91 0.35 -5.09
N PHE A 47 -13.41 0.42 -3.86
CA PHE A 47 -13.93 1.27 -2.78
C PHE A 47 -12.92 2.34 -2.37
N MET A 48 -13.01 2.77 -1.13
CA MET A 48 -12.19 3.83 -0.55
C MET A 48 -10.68 3.57 -0.66
N CYS A 49 -10.25 2.31 -0.58
CA CYS A 49 -8.84 1.96 -0.71
C CYS A 49 -8.29 2.34 -2.10
N ASN A 50 -9.03 2.00 -3.15
CA ASN A 50 -8.66 2.38 -4.51
C ASN A 50 -8.72 3.89 -4.72
N ALA A 51 -9.76 4.57 -4.22
CA ALA A 51 -9.88 6.01 -4.30
C ALA A 51 -8.74 6.73 -3.56
N ASN A 52 -8.37 6.25 -2.38
CA ASN A 52 -7.26 6.78 -1.60
C ASN A 52 -5.94 6.65 -2.35
N PHE A 53 -5.64 5.44 -2.88
CA PHE A 53 -4.44 5.23 -3.69
C PHE A 53 -4.43 6.16 -4.91
N TYR A 54 -5.51 6.20 -5.66
CA TYR A 54 -5.62 6.96 -6.90
C TYR A 54 -5.39 8.45 -6.67
N TRP A 55 -6.08 9.07 -5.72
CA TRP A 55 -5.97 10.51 -5.45
C TRP A 55 -4.58 10.92 -4.96
N ASN A 56 -3.95 10.11 -4.11
CA ASN A 56 -2.60 10.44 -3.64
C ASN A 56 -1.57 10.33 -4.78
N GLN A 57 -1.63 9.26 -5.57
CA GLN A 57 -0.72 9.08 -6.70
C GLN A 57 -0.95 10.13 -7.79
N HIS A 58 -2.22 10.46 -8.07
CA HIS A 58 -2.59 11.53 -9.01
C HIS A 58 -2.02 12.88 -8.58
N LYS A 59 -2.17 13.24 -7.32
CA LYS A 59 -1.61 14.48 -6.78
C LYS A 59 -0.09 14.53 -6.92
N ILE A 60 0.60 13.45 -6.56
CA ILE A 60 2.06 13.35 -6.68
C ILE A 60 2.50 13.59 -8.12
N ASN A 61 1.83 12.94 -9.08
CA ASN A 61 2.15 13.06 -10.50
C ASN A 61 1.89 14.46 -11.05
N ASN A 62 0.73 15.04 -10.74
CA ASN A 62 0.32 16.35 -11.28
C ASN A 62 1.11 17.52 -10.73
N GLU A 63 1.48 17.45 -9.46
CA GLU A 63 2.24 18.50 -8.79
C GLU A 63 3.76 18.27 -8.89
N ASN A 64 4.20 17.22 -9.59
CA ASN A 64 5.61 16.79 -9.70
C ASN A 64 6.30 16.70 -8.33
N LEU A 65 5.61 16.15 -7.35
CA LEU A 65 6.15 16.02 -6.00
C LEU A 65 7.25 14.97 -5.96
N ASN A 66 8.40 15.32 -5.38
CA ASN A 66 9.46 14.37 -5.09
C ASN A 66 9.11 13.52 -3.85
N THR A 67 7.97 12.85 -3.93
CA THR A 67 7.41 12.02 -2.86
C THR A 67 7.10 10.64 -3.40
N LYS A 68 7.40 9.61 -2.63
CA LYS A 68 6.98 8.24 -2.91
C LYS A 68 5.77 7.90 -2.07
N TYR A 69 4.84 7.18 -2.65
CA TYR A 69 3.63 6.73 -2.00
C TYR A 69 3.56 5.21 -1.99
N LEU A 70 3.23 4.64 -0.85
CA LEU A 70 2.99 3.22 -0.69
C LEU A 70 1.62 3.02 -0.05
N PHE A 71 0.79 2.20 -0.68
CA PHE A 71 -0.46 1.73 -0.11
C PHE A 71 -0.28 0.28 0.35
N ILE A 72 -0.61 0.01 1.60
CA ILE A 72 -0.54 -1.33 2.18
C ILE A 72 -1.95 -1.72 2.62
N HIS A 73 -2.47 -2.79 2.05
CA HIS A 73 -3.73 -3.38 2.48
C HIS A 73 -3.43 -4.44 3.54
N ILE A 74 -3.99 -4.27 4.72
CA ILE A 74 -3.82 -5.23 5.83
C ILE A 74 -5.14 -5.98 6.06
N PRO A 75 -5.09 -7.29 6.37
CA PRO A 75 -6.27 -8.04 6.80
C PRO A 75 -6.64 -7.70 8.24
N PHE A 76 -7.71 -8.30 8.73
CA PHE A 76 -8.04 -8.24 10.15
C PHE A 76 -6.93 -8.85 11.00
N THR A 77 -6.66 -8.24 12.13
CA THR A 77 -5.70 -8.76 13.10
C THR A 77 -6.37 -9.77 14.02
N ASP A 78 -5.56 -10.70 14.59
CA ASP A 78 -5.98 -11.65 15.60
C ASP A 78 -6.62 -10.95 16.82
N GLU A 79 -6.05 -9.84 17.27
CA GLU A 79 -6.63 -9.04 18.36
C GLU A 79 -8.00 -8.42 18.00
N TYR A 80 -8.19 -7.97 16.77
CA TYR A 80 -9.46 -7.38 16.33
C TYR A 80 -10.56 -8.45 16.26
N ILE A 81 -10.28 -9.60 15.68
CA ILE A 81 -11.24 -10.71 15.54
C ILE A 81 -11.66 -11.22 16.91
N GLY A 82 -10.77 -11.24 17.90
CA GLY A 82 -11.10 -11.62 19.27
C GLY A 82 -12.14 -10.68 19.94
N LYS A 83 -12.29 -9.45 19.42
CA LYS A 83 -13.28 -8.46 19.93
C LYS A 83 -14.58 -8.45 19.13
N GLU A 84 -14.60 -9.01 17.92
CA GLU A 84 -15.74 -9.00 17.01
C GLU A 84 -16.22 -10.41 16.68
N PRO A 85 -17.08 -11.02 17.53
CA PRO A 85 -17.52 -12.41 17.39
C PRO A 85 -18.16 -12.75 16.03
N ILE A 86 -18.74 -11.76 15.35
CA ILE A 86 -19.37 -11.94 14.03
C ILE A 86 -18.33 -12.36 12.97
N LEU A 87 -17.09 -11.86 13.08
CA LEU A 87 -15.99 -12.16 12.16
C LEU A 87 -15.33 -13.52 12.45
N ALA A 88 -15.50 -14.07 13.64
CA ALA A 88 -14.87 -15.33 14.04
C ALA A 88 -15.37 -16.57 13.26
N ASN A 89 -16.49 -16.44 12.56
CA ASN A 89 -17.08 -17.52 11.75
C ASN A 89 -16.79 -17.40 10.24
N GLU A 90 -16.04 -16.36 9.83
CA GLU A 90 -15.66 -16.19 8.44
C GLU A 90 -14.26 -16.75 8.20
N ASP A 91 -14.06 -17.37 7.04
CA ASP A 91 -12.73 -17.84 6.60
C ASP A 91 -11.90 -16.66 6.08
N LEU A 92 -11.59 -15.75 7.01
CA LEU A 92 -10.83 -14.53 6.73
C LEU A 92 -9.34 -14.76 6.98
N PRO A 93 -8.45 -14.20 6.14
CA PRO A 93 -7.04 -14.22 6.45
C PRO A 93 -6.76 -13.38 7.70
N ILE A 94 -6.18 -14.03 8.71
CA ILE A 94 -5.85 -13.41 10.00
C ILE A 94 -4.33 -13.35 10.12
N LEU A 95 -3.81 -12.18 10.47
CA LEU A 95 -2.40 -11.98 10.78
C LEU A 95 -2.22 -11.44 12.19
N SER A 96 -1.08 -11.78 12.82
CA SER A 96 -0.76 -11.20 14.12
C SER A 96 -0.46 -9.70 13.98
N GLU A 97 -1.01 -8.90 14.87
CA GLU A 97 -0.76 -7.45 14.91
C GLU A 97 0.75 -7.15 15.00
N LYS A 98 1.45 -7.86 15.88
CA LYS A 98 2.91 -7.71 16.02
C LYS A 98 3.67 -8.01 14.71
N GLY A 99 3.24 -9.04 13.96
CA GLY A 99 3.84 -9.37 12.67
C GLY A 99 3.65 -8.25 11.65
N ILE A 100 2.44 -7.69 11.58
CA ILE A 100 2.12 -6.57 10.69
C ILE A 100 2.96 -5.34 11.04
N VAL A 101 3.03 -4.97 12.31
CA VAL A 101 3.83 -3.82 12.78
C VAL A 101 5.31 -4.00 12.42
N ASN A 102 5.88 -5.16 12.68
CA ASN A 102 7.28 -5.45 12.35
C ASN A 102 7.52 -5.37 10.83
N ALA A 103 6.62 -5.89 10.01
CA ALA A 103 6.73 -5.81 8.56
C ALA A 103 6.73 -4.35 8.09
N ILE A 104 5.81 -3.53 8.59
CA ILE A 104 5.71 -2.11 8.23
C ILE A 104 6.97 -1.35 8.66
N VAL A 105 7.45 -1.56 9.88
CA VAL A 105 8.69 -0.91 10.37
C VAL A 105 9.88 -1.24 9.47
N ASN A 106 10.08 -2.51 9.12
CA ASN A 106 11.19 -2.92 8.24
C ASN A 106 11.07 -2.31 6.83
N ILE A 107 9.85 -2.23 6.28
CA ILE A 107 9.62 -1.54 5.00
C ILE A 107 10.02 -0.07 5.09
N LEU A 108 9.61 0.64 6.15
CA LEU A 108 9.93 2.05 6.34
C LEU A 108 11.43 2.30 6.53
N GLU A 109 12.12 1.44 7.28
CA GLU A 109 13.57 1.50 7.46
C GLU A 109 14.31 1.33 6.13
N GLU A 110 13.93 0.34 5.33
CA GLU A 110 14.52 0.11 4.00
C GLU A 110 14.30 1.31 3.06
N LEU A 111 13.08 1.84 3.02
CA LEU A 111 12.76 3.01 2.19
C LEU A 111 13.55 4.24 2.64
N SER A 112 13.70 4.44 3.94
CA SER A 112 14.50 5.54 4.51
C SER A 112 15.96 5.45 4.10
N THR A 113 16.55 4.26 4.15
CA THR A 113 17.93 4.01 3.75
C THR A 113 18.13 4.31 2.26
N LYS A 114 17.28 3.80 1.39
CA LYS A 114 17.35 4.03 -0.06
C LYS A 114 17.19 5.51 -0.44
N ILE A 115 16.36 6.26 0.26
CA ILE A 115 16.19 7.71 0.05
C ILE A 115 17.48 8.44 0.41
N ASN A 116 18.13 8.07 1.51
CA ASN A 116 19.39 8.68 1.93
C ASN A 116 20.53 8.38 0.96
N ASP A 117 20.64 7.14 0.48
CA ASP A 117 21.66 6.73 -0.49
C ASP A 117 21.50 7.47 -1.83
N SER A 118 20.27 7.68 -2.31
CA SER A 118 20.01 8.44 -3.53
C SER A 118 20.43 9.91 -3.39
N ARG A 119 20.21 10.54 -2.24
CA ARG A 119 20.65 11.91 -1.96
C ARG A 119 22.17 12.05 -1.90
N ILE A 120 22.88 11.05 -1.40
CA ILE A 120 24.35 11.04 -1.34
C ILE A 120 24.94 10.89 -2.75
N SER A 121 24.29 10.13 -3.62
CA SER A 121 24.75 9.95 -5.01
C SER A 121 24.57 11.20 -5.88
N GLU A 122 23.62 12.08 -5.55
CA GLU A 122 23.40 13.36 -6.25
C GLU A 122 24.39 14.45 -5.83
N VAL A 123 25.11 14.28 -4.75
CA VAL A 123 26.10 15.26 -4.21
C VAL A 123 27.55 14.95 -4.65
N LYS A 124 27.79 14.04 -5.58
CA LYS A 124 29.11 13.87 -6.19
C LYS A 124 29.33 14.95 -7.25
N ILE A 125 29.87 16.05 -6.78
CA ILE A 125 30.53 17.07 -7.61
C ILE A 125 31.81 16.47 -8.20
#